data_384a12f34cde15150bf4f377ec89c6a5
#
_entry.id   384a12f34cde15150bf4f377ec89c6a5
#
_cell.length_a   1.000
_cell.length_b   1.000
_cell.length_c   1.000
_cell.angle_alpha   90.00
_cell.angle_beta   90.00
_cell.angle_gamma   90.00
#
_symmetry.space_group_name_H-M   'P 1'
#
loop_
_entity.id
_entity.type
_entity.pdbx_description
1 polymer ?
#
loop_
_entity_poly.entity_id
_entity_poly.type
_entity_poly.pdbx_seq_one_letter_code
_entity_poly.pdbx_strand_id
1 'polypeptide(L)'
;MKVNLKLIIGSILISQAQAIWPFDSSGSSSSSDSSPSETGSSGGTFPFDLFGSGSSLTQSSSAQASSTKSTSDSASSTDSSLFSSSNSGSSWYQTFLDGDSGDQKTDYAPFNLTCPSKKTFIRTASELSQQEKDYIHKRQETTNKNLIDFLSKRANLSDFDAKSFINDNAPNHNITIGLSFSGGGYRAMLAGAGQILGLDGRYEDANKHGLGGLLDSSTYVVGLSGGNWLVGSLALNDWLSVGDIVNGKSTIWQLQDSILNPSGMRIDKTIAYYYGLAQAVQAKEDAGFQTSVTDTWGRALSYQFFEEDDSGTGGANITWSSIRNLSSFQDHSMPYPIVVANGRTPGTYIINENSTIFEISPYELGSWDPSLKSFSDIQYLGSSVNNGNPNNTDICVNNFDNAGFIMGTSSSLFNQILLQLDNYSINSIIKMILEKVLTDVSDEEYDIAVYEPNPFFGADSAGIKSITTNDTLYLCDGGEDLQNVPFYPLIQNERGVDVIFAFDNSADTNSSWPNGTSIQET
;
A
#
# COMPACT_ATOMS: atom_id res chain seq x y z
N MET A 1 11.96 -22.38 -2.76
CA MET A 1 10.95 -23.43 -2.48
C MET A 1 10.49 -23.52 -1.02
N LYS A 2 11.35 -23.40 0.00
CA LYS A 2 10.93 -23.45 1.42
C LYS A 2 10.10 -22.24 1.87
N VAL A 3 10.44 -21.03 1.41
CA VAL A 3 9.73 -19.79 1.80
C VAL A 3 8.34 -19.74 1.19
N ASN A 4 8.18 -20.08 -0.09
CA ASN A 4 6.89 -20.09 -0.76
C ASN A 4 5.86 -21.04 -0.14
N LEU A 5 6.30 -22.21 0.30
CA LEU A 5 5.41 -23.15 0.96
C LEU A 5 4.95 -22.64 2.33
N LYS A 6 5.82 -21.95 3.08
CA LYS A 6 5.47 -21.33 4.36
C LYS A 6 4.48 -20.17 4.18
N LEU A 7 4.68 -19.32 3.14
CA LEU A 7 3.77 -18.23 2.79
C LEU A 7 2.39 -18.74 2.37
N ILE A 8 2.34 -19.78 1.54
CA ILE A 8 1.10 -20.41 1.10
C ILE A 8 0.37 -21.06 2.29
N ILE A 9 1.07 -21.79 3.13
CA ILE A 9 0.50 -22.43 4.32
C ILE A 9 0.00 -21.35 5.30
N GLY A 10 0.76 -20.28 5.52
CA GLY A 10 0.32 -19.15 6.35
C GLY A 10 -0.96 -18.50 5.83
N SER A 11 -1.04 -18.25 4.53
CA SER A 11 -2.22 -17.67 3.88
C SER A 11 -3.45 -18.59 3.94
N ILE A 12 -3.26 -19.89 3.71
CA ILE A 12 -4.34 -20.89 3.81
C ILE A 12 -4.84 -21.02 5.26
N LEU A 13 -3.94 -20.98 6.24
CA LEU A 13 -4.30 -21.06 7.66
C LEU A 13 -5.03 -19.81 8.15
N ILE A 14 -4.65 -18.64 7.67
CA ILE A 14 -5.39 -17.39 7.94
C ILE A 14 -6.79 -17.46 7.33
N SER A 15 -6.93 -17.98 6.11
CA SER A 15 -8.25 -18.15 5.46
C SER A 15 -9.14 -19.15 6.20
N GLN A 16 -8.56 -20.22 6.74
CA GLN A 16 -9.31 -21.20 7.56
C GLN A 16 -9.70 -20.65 8.93
N ALA A 17 -8.89 -19.78 9.52
CA ALA A 17 -9.24 -19.09 10.76
C ALA A 17 -10.49 -18.21 10.59
N GLN A 18 -10.65 -17.56 9.44
CA GLN A 18 -11.85 -16.78 9.11
C GLN A 18 -13.08 -17.65 8.77
N ALA A 19 -12.89 -18.85 8.20
CA ALA A 19 -13.98 -19.77 7.88
C ALA A 19 -14.63 -20.41 9.12
N ILE A 20 -14.00 -20.35 10.29
CA ILE A 20 -14.52 -20.83 11.57
C ILE A 20 -15.41 -19.79 12.27
N TRP A 21 -15.47 -18.56 11.77
CA TRP A 21 -16.33 -17.51 12.31
C TRP A 21 -17.48 -17.24 11.34
N PRO A 22 -18.73 -17.65 11.68
CA PRO A 22 -19.88 -17.36 10.83
C PRO A 22 -20.20 -15.86 10.90
N PHE A 23 -20.00 -15.14 9.82
CA PHE A 23 -20.71 -13.89 9.56
C PHE A 23 -22.17 -14.26 9.31
N ASP A 24 -23.04 -13.98 10.27
CA ASP A 24 -24.48 -14.15 10.10
C ASP A 24 -25.01 -12.99 9.23
N SER A 25 -25.16 -13.24 7.93
CA SER A 25 -25.74 -12.31 6.96
C SER A 25 -27.23 -12.58 6.73
N SER A 26 -28.00 -12.85 7.78
CA SER A 26 -29.45 -12.95 7.68
C SER A 26 -30.15 -11.84 8.46
N GLY A 27 -30.20 -10.65 7.90
CA GLY A 27 -31.04 -9.54 8.33
C GLY A 27 -32.25 -9.38 7.44
N SER A 28 -33.30 -10.17 7.64
CA SER A 28 -34.62 -9.89 7.09
C SER A 28 -35.32 -8.81 7.91
N SER A 29 -35.79 -7.78 7.21
CA SER A 29 -36.59 -6.67 7.70
C SER A 29 -37.84 -7.08 8.47
N SER A 30 -38.06 -6.56 9.67
CA SER A 30 -39.39 -6.22 10.17
C SER A 30 -39.29 -5.12 11.23
N SER A 31 -40.02 -4.06 10.98
CA SER A 31 -40.23 -2.88 11.81
C SER A 31 -41.03 -3.21 13.07
N SER A 32 -40.62 -2.70 14.23
CA SER A 32 -41.55 -2.16 15.25
C SER A 32 -40.81 -1.39 16.34
N ASP A 33 -41.33 -0.22 16.65
CA ASP A 33 -40.94 0.71 17.71
C ASP A 33 -40.97 0.12 19.12
N SER A 34 -40.01 0.49 19.95
CA SER A 34 -40.20 0.94 21.33
C SER A 34 -38.86 1.26 22.03
N SER A 35 -38.85 2.38 22.75
CA SER A 35 -37.73 2.99 23.47
C SER A 35 -37.45 2.33 24.84
N PRO A 36 -36.47 2.85 25.65
CA PRO A 36 -35.34 2.05 26.11
C PRO A 36 -35.41 1.68 27.60
N SER A 37 -34.67 0.69 28.01
CA SER A 37 -34.23 0.54 29.40
C SER A 37 -32.80 0.04 29.46
N GLU A 38 -31.96 0.80 30.18
CA GLU A 38 -30.58 0.46 30.54
C GLU A 38 -30.53 -0.84 31.35
N THR A 39 -29.59 -1.70 31.06
CA THR A 39 -28.69 -2.35 32.02
C THR A 39 -27.76 -3.35 31.36
N GLY A 40 -26.47 -3.33 31.72
CA GLY A 40 -25.64 -4.54 31.77
C GLY A 40 -24.60 -4.69 30.65
N SER A 41 -23.45 -4.12 30.91
CA SER A 41 -22.11 -4.51 30.46
C SER A 41 -21.97 -6.00 30.12
N SER A 42 -21.57 -6.31 28.86
CA SER A 42 -20.61 -7.37 28.57
C SER A 42 -19.90 -7.00 27.27
N GLY A 43 -18.62 -6.66 27.39
CA GLY A 43 -17.74 -6.32 26.27
C GLY A 43 -17.56 -7.51 25.34
N GLY A 44 -18.08 -7.37 24.14
CA GLY A 44 -17.72 -8.18 22.98
C GLY A 44 -16.76 -7.37 22.12
N THR A 45 -15.48 -7.54 22.37
CA THR A 45 -14.41 -7.00 21.52
C THR A 45 -14.48 -7.74 20.19
N PHE A 46 -14.79 -7.04 19.11
CA PHE A 46 -14.69 -7.59 17.76
C PHE A 46 -13.20 -7.74 17.41
N PRO A 47 -12.72 -8.94 17.10
CA PRO A 47 -11.36 -9.12 16.61
C PRO A 47 -11.39 -8.96 15.10
N PHE A 48 -10.75 -8.03 14.61
CA PHE A 48 -10.26 -7.79 13.25
C PHE A 48 -10.41 -6.34 12.80
N ASP A 49 -9.66 -5.45 13.44
CA ASP A 49 -9.07 -4.31 12.73
C ASP A 49 -7.61 -4.70 12.42
N LEU A 50 -7.41 -5.46 11.35
CA LEU A 50 -6.07 -5.86 10.90
C LEU A 50 -5.22 -4.65 10.47
N PHE A 51 -5.81 -3.46 10.43
CA PHE A 51 -5.25 -2.22 9.92
C PHE A 51 -5.65 -0.97 10.71
N GLY A 52 -6.01 -1.14 11.96
CA GLY A 52 -6.18 -0.04 12.90
C GLY A 52 -4.85 0.27 13.57
N SER A 53 -4.09 1.17 12.99
CA SER A 53 -2.82 1.63 13.52
C SER A 53 -2.97 2.46 14.78
N GLY A 54 -2.00 2.30 15.68
CA GLY A 54 -1.65 3.30 16.67
C GLY A 54 -2.37 3.22 17.99
N SER A 55 -1.97 2.27 18.82
CA SER A 55 -2.03 2.48 20.28
C SER A 55 -0.65 2.95 20.73
N SER A 56 -0.62 4.15 21.28
CA SER A 56 0.54 4.72 21.95
C SER A 56 1.08 3.75 23.00
N LEU A 57 2.22 3.16 22.75
CA LEU A 57 3.02 2.49 23.78
C LEU A 57 3.90 3.53 24.47
N THR A 58 3.48 3.97 25.64
CA THR A 58 4.38 4.64 26.58
C THR A 58 5.50 3.68 26.95
N GLN A 59 6.69 3.96 26.47
CA GLN A 59 7.91 3.23 26.85
C GLN A 59 8.25 3.51 28.30
N SER A 60 8.25 2.47 29.13
CA SER A 60 9.06 2.43 30.33
C SER A 60 10.35 1.67 30.02
N SER A 61 11.46 2.40 30.11
CA SER A 61 12.81 1.92 29.91
C SER A 61 13.26 0.96 31.01
N SER A 62 14.07 0.00 30.60
CA SER A 62 15.08 -0.77 31.32
C SER A 62 14.79 -2.24 31.59
N ALA A 63 15.52 -3.10 30.86
CA ALA A 63 16.24 -4.23 31.50
C ALA A 63 17.25 -4.84 30.52
N GLN A 64 18.49 -4.84 30.94
CA GLN A 64 19.62 -5.55 30.33
C GLN A 64 19.38 -7.06 30.32
N ALA A 65 19.59 -7.68 29.19
CA ALA A 65 19.66 -9.14 29.08
C ALA A 65 21.09 -9.59 29.30
N SER A 66 21.31 -10.37 30.35
CA SER A 66 22.53 -11.15 30.57
C SER A 66 22.37 -12.53 29.94
N SER A 67 23.32 -12.87 29.10
CA SER A 67 23.48 -14.19 28.52
C SER A 67 23.83 -15.25 29.56
N THR A 68 23.10 -16.37 29.58
CA THR A 68 23.63 -17.64 30.15
C THR A 68 23.28 -18.78 29.22
N LYS A 69 24.33 -19.40 28.75
CA LYS A 69 24.38 -20.70 28.09
C LYS A 69 24.05 -21.81 29.09
N SER A 70 23.19 -22.76 28.73
CA SER A 70 23.22 -24.10 29.32
C SER A 70 22.75 -25.17 28.33
N THR A 71 23.65 -25.98 28.01
CA THR A 71 23.78 -27.40 27.63
C THR A 71 22.50 -28.25 27.53
N SER A 72 22.56 -29.02 26.44
CA SER A 72 21.88 -30.24 26.04
C SER A 72 21.31 -31.12 27.15
N ASP A 73 20.10 -31.65 26.94
CA ASP A 73 19.85 -33.07 27.15
C ASP A 73 18.73 -33.60 26.26
N SER A 74 18.97 -34.79 25.76
CA SER A 74 18.19 -35.60 24.85
C SER A 74 16.96 -36.23 25.54
N ALA A 75 15.80 -36.17 24.91
CA ALA A 75 14.75 -37.17 25.16
C ALA A 75 13.84 -37.40 23.93
N SER A 76 14.02 -38.51 23.34
CA SER A 76 13.13 -39.58 22.87
C SER A 76 11.85 -39.18 22.11
N SER A 77 11.85 -39.71 20.89
CA SER A 77 10.74 -40.07 20.02
C SER A 77 9.43 -40.43 20.72
N THR A 78 8.32 -39.77 20.33
CA THR A 78 7.01 -40.43 20.30
C THR A 78 6.13 -39.83 19.20
N ASP A 79 5.70 -40.73 18.34
CA ASP A 79 4.50 -40.80 17.53
C ASP A 79 4.27 -39.80 16.39
N SER A 80 4.80 -40.19 15.26
CA SER A 80 4.35 -39.84 13.91
C SER A 80 3.18 -40.72 13.43
N SER A 81 2.02 -40.72 14.08
CA SER A 81 0.91 -41.59 13.68
C SER A 81 -0.44 -40.88 13.50
N LEU A 82 -0.46 -39.60 13.15
CA LEU A 82 -1.70 -38.88 12.85
C LEU A 82 -1.95 -38.64 11.35
N PHE A 83 -1.08 -39.16 10.46
CA PHE A 83 -1.24 -39.06 9.02
C PHE A 83 -1.08 -40.39 8.28
N SER A 84 -1.66 -41.47 8.81
CA SER A 84 -1.77 -42.69 8.03
C SER A 84 -3.14 -43.31 8.21
N SER A 85 -4.08 -42.96 7.33
CA SER A 85 -5.05 -43.93 6.80
C SER A 85 -5.94 -43.31 5.70
N SER A 86 -6.00 -44.07 4.67
CA SER A 86 -6.92 -44.11 3.54
C SER A 86 -6.50 -43.40 2.25
N ASN A 87 -5.84 -44.18 1.45
CA ASN A 87 -5.71 -44.13 0.02
C ASN A 87 -7.09 -44.00 -0.66
N SER A 88 -7.38 -42.86 -1.29
CA SER A 88 -8.11 -42.67 -2.53
C SER A 88 -8.52 -41.20 -2.80
N GLY A 89 -7.63 -40.27 -2.55
CA GLY A 89 -7.90 -38.86 -2.81
C GLY A 89 -6.67 -38.00 -3.13
N SER A 90 -5.51 -38.64 -3.29
CA SER A 90 -4.22 -37.94 -3.33
C SER A 90 -3.73 -37.49 -4.72
N SER A 91 -4.56 -37.59 -5.74
CA SER A 91 -4.07 -37.36 -7.11
C SER A 91 -4.14 -35.90 -7.57
N TRP A 92 -5.08 -35.11 -7.08
CA TRP A 92 -5.31 -33.78 -7.65
C TRP A 92 -4.34 -32.71 -7.12
N TYR A 93 -3.99 -32.71 -5.84
CA TYR A 93 -3.03 -31.74 -5.32
C TYR A 93 -1.58 -32.10 -5.67
N GLN A 94 -1.26 -33.37 -5.87
CA GLN A 94 0.04 -33.77 -6.41
C GLN A 94 0.18 -33.45 -7.89
N THR A 95 -0.89 -33.55 -8.67
CA THR A 95 -0.90 -33.02 -10.04
C THR A 95 -0.73 -31.49 -10.06
N PHE A 96 -1.17 -30.78 -9.03
CA PHE A 96 -0.91 -29.35 -8.85
C PHE A 96 0.53 -29.05 -8.40
N LEU A 97 1.15 -29.92 -7.61
CA LEU A 97 2.53 -29.75 -7.13
C LEU A 97 3.57 -30.27 -8.15
N ASP A 98 3.19 -31.27 -8.96
CA ASP A 98 4.02 -31.88 -10.01
C ASP A 98 3.62 -31.37 -11.42
N GLY A 99 2.69 -30.44 -11.49
CA GLY A 99 2.16 -29.89 -12.75
C GLY A 99 3.31 -29.30 -13.57
N ASP A 100 3.48 -29.92 -14.74
CA ASP A 100 4.30 -29.46 -15.82
C ASP A 100 4.19 -27.93 -15.94
N SER A 101 5.22 -27.24 -15.47
CA SER A 101 5.35 -25.80 -15.63
C SER A 101 5.66 -25.54 -17.11
N GLY A 102 4.67 -25.69 -17.94
CA GLY A 102 4.69 -25.04 -19.22
C GLY A 102 4.96 -23.56 -18.97
N ASP A 103 5.99 -23.03 -19.60
CA ASP A 103 6.53 -21.66 -19.56
C ASP A 103 5.41 -20.57 -19.60
N GLN A 104 4.53 -20.52 -18.62
CA GLN A 104 3.66 -19.38 -18.37
C GLN A 104 4.53 -18.36 -17.65
N LYS A 105 5.24 -17.52 -18.43
CA LYS A 105 5.78 -16.27 -17.93
C LYS A 105 4.63 -15.55 -17.27
N THR A 106 4.63 -15.56 -15.93
CA THR A 106 3.74 -14.69 -15.19
C THR A 106 4.25 -13.28 -15.43
N ASP A 107 3.39 -12.40 -15.90
CA ASP A 107 3.72 -11.00 -16.22
C ASP A 107 4.15 -10.18 -14.99
N TYR A 108 4.19 -10.79 -13.81
CA TYR A 108 4.64 -10.18 -12.55
C TYR A 108 6.16 -10.07 -12.43
N ALA A 109 6.89 -11.01 -13.01
CA ALA A 109 8.35 -11.07 -12.87
C ALA A 109 9.03 -9.87 -13.55
N PRO A 110 10.01 -9.23 -12.88
CA PRO A 110 10.88 -8.26 -13.54
C PRO A 110 11.66 -8.92 -14.67
N PHE A 111 12.00 -8.14 -15.68
CA PHE A 111 12.73 -8.63 -16.84
C PHE A 111 13.84 -7.68 -17.28
N ASN A 112 14.87 -8.23 -17.93
CA ASN A 112 16.00 -7.49 -18.43
C ASN A 112 15.69 -6.74 -19.70
N LEU A 113 16.22 -5.51 -19.81
CA LEU A 113 16.20 -4.70 -21.01
C LEU A 113 17.55 -3.97 -21.17
N THR A 114 17.79 -3.43 -22.38
CA THR A 114 18.96 -2.57 -22.62
C THR A 114 18.81 -1.26 -21.86
N CYS A 115 19.84 -0.87 -21.12
CA CYS A 115 19.82 0.40 -20.40
C CYS A 115 19.66 1.60 -21.34
N PRO A 116 18.94 2.66 -20.92
CA PRO A 116 18.86 3.88 -21.72
C PRO A 116 20.25 4.52 -21.86
N SER A 117 20.57 4.95 -23.07
CA SER A 117 21.82 5.67 -23.32
C SER A 117 21.84 7.01 -22.56
N LYS A 118 22.64 7.12 -21.54
CA LYS A 118 22.81 8.26 -20.66
C LYS A 118 21.79 8.39 -19.54
N LYS A 119 21.98 7.70 -18.44
CA LYS A 119 21.37 8.23 -17.21
C LYS A 119 22.05 7.64 -15.99
N THR A 120 22.38 8.53 -15.08
CA THR A 120 22.28 8.16 -13.68
C THR A 120 20.80 8.07 -13.35
N PHE A 121 20.38 7.02 -12.69
CA PHE A 121 18.98 6.84 -12.26
C PHE A 121 18.66 7.61 -10.99
N ILE A 122 19.68 8.14 -10.31
CA ILE A 122 19.54 8.92 -9.08
C ILE A 122 19.73 10.41 -9.37
N ARG A 123 18.90 11.22 -8.73
CA ARG A 123 19.13 12.66 -8.56
C ARG A 123 19.13 13.03 -7.08
N THR A 124 19.82 14.11 -6.74
CA THR A 124 19.72 14.71 -5.40
C THR A 124 18.36 15.39 -5.21
N ALA A 125 17.77 15.24 -4.02
CA ALA A 125 16.53 15.90 -3.64
C ALA A 125 16.80 17.37 -3.22
N SER A 126 17.17 18.22 -4.19
CA SER A 126 17.36 19.66 -4.01
C SER A 126 16.28 20.49 -4.70
N GLU A 127 15.51 19.88 -5.56
CA GLU A 127 14.40 20.44 -6.32
C GLU A 127 13.49 19.32 -6.84
N LEU A 128 12.31 19.65 -7.35
CA LEU A 128 11.45 18.69 -8.03
C LEU A 128 12.10 18.16 -9.30
N SER A 129 11.78 16.94 -9.69
CA SER A 129 12.17 16.42 -11.01
C SER A 129 11.59 17.30 -12.13
N GLN A 130 12.27 17.32 -13.28
CA GLN A 130 11.75 18.07 -14.42
C GLN A 130 10.38 17.54 -14.87
N GLN A 131 10.18 16.23 -14.78
CA GLN A 131 8.92 15.58 -15.15
C GLN A 131 7.76 16.02 -14.23
N GLU A 132 8.00 16.09 -12.91
CA GLU A 132 7.00 16.61 -11.96
C GLU A 132 6.71 18.08 -12.24
N LYS A 133 7.73 18.93 -12.42
CA LYS A 133 7.56 20.36 -12.77
C LYS A 133 6.72 20.53 -14.04
N ASP A 134 7.03 19.78 -15.09
CA ASP A 134 6.32 19.86 -16.37
C ASP A 134 4.85 19.42 -16.22
N TYR A 135 4.60 18.36 -15.43
CA TYR A 135 3.27 17.89 -15.13
C TYR A 135 2.47 18.96 -14.38
N ILE A 136 3.00 19.49 -13.29
CA ILE A 136 2.33 20.47 -12.45
C ILE A 136 2.05 21.76 -13.23
N HIS A 137 3.00 22.22 -14.02
CA HIS A 137 2.81 23.40 -14.86
C HIS A 137 1.59 23.26 -15.79
N LYS A 138 1.43 22.12 -16.43
CA LYS A 138 0.27 21.85 -17.30
C LYS A 138 -1.02 21.61 -16.50
N ARG A 139 -0.91 20.91 -15.37
CA ARG A 139 -2.05 20.68 -14.47
C ARG A 139 -2.65 22.00 -13.97
N GLN A 140 -1.81 23.01 -13.73
CA GLN A 140 -2.24 24.32 -13.24
C GLN A 140 -3.22 25.04 -14.20
N GLU A 141 -3.16 24.80 -15.49
CA GLU A 141 -4.15 25.33 -16.43
C GLU A 141 -5.57 24.78 -16.11
N THR A 142 -5.65 23.51 -15.73
CA THR A 142 -6.90 22.86 -15.34
C THR A 142 -7.34 23.28 -13.95
N THR A 143 -6.42 23.27 -12.96
CA THR A 143 -6.75 23.59 -11.56
C THR A 143 -7.18 25.04 -11.40
N ASN A 144 -6.53 25.99 -12.06
CA ASN A 144 -6.90 27.40 -12.03
C ASN A 144 -8.34 27.63 -12.54
N LYS A 145 -8.70 26.99 -13.66
CA LYS A 145 -10.04 27.08 -14.22
C LYS A 145 -11.07 26.50 -13.27
N ASN A 146 -10.82 25.33 -12.70
CA ASN A 146 -11.74 24.67 -11.79
C ASN A 146 -11.85 25.43 -10.47
N LEU A 147 -10.75 26.00 -9.96
CA LEU A 147 -10.75 26.80 -8.74
C LEU A 147 -11.55 28.12 -8.93
N ILE A 148 -11.44 28.78 -10.08
CA ILE A 148 -12.27 29.94 -10.42
C ILE A 148 -13.73 29.55 -10.40
N ASP A 149 -14.09 28.44 -11.05
CA ASP A 149 -15.46 27.94 -11.10
C ASP A 149 -15.99 27.54 -9.71
N PHE A 150 -15.17 26.86 -8.91
CA PHE A 150 -15.51 26.49 -7.53
C PHE A 150 -15.77 27.72 -6.66
N LEU A 151 -14.85 28.67 -6.62
CA LEU A 151 -14.96 29.88 -5.79
C LEU A 151 -16.11 30.80 -6.23
N SER A 152 -16.34 30.91 -7.55
CA SER A 152 -17.41 31.78 -8.09
C SER A 152 -18.79 31.18 -8.01
N LYS A 153 -18.94 29.86 -8.21
CA LYS A 153 -20.25 29.20 -8.39
C LYS A 153 -20.68 28.38 -7.19
N ARG A 154 -19.72 27.78 -6.46
CA ARG A 154 -19.98 26.85 -5.35
C ARG A 154 -19.82 27.55 -4.01
N ALA A 155 -18.64 28.07 -3.72
CA ALA A 155 -18.38 28.82 -2.50
C ALA A 155 -19.17 30.13 -2.44
N ASN A 156 -19.47 30.73 -3.61
CA ASN A 156 -20.29 31.93 -3.80
C ASN A 156 -19.94 33.05 -2.79
N LEU A 157 -18.65 33.36 -2.73
CA LEU A 157 -18.13 34.38 -1.80
C LEU A 157 -18.64 35.74 -2.24
N SER A 158 -19.35 36.43 -1.34
CA SER A 158 -19.80 37.81 -1.61
C SER A 158 -18.60 38.77 -1.71
N ASP A 159 -18.65 39.68 -2.65
CA ASP A 159 -17.63 40.71 -2.85
C ASP A 159 -16.23 40.21 -3.18
N PHE A 160 -16.11 38.98 -3.71
CA PHE A 160 -14.83 38.38 -4.13
C PHE A 160 -14.87 37.99 -5.62
N ASP A 161 -14.03 38.65 -6.42
CA ASP A 161 -13.80 38.29 -7.83
C ASP A 161 -12.71 37.22 -7.94
N ALA A 162 -13.14 35.94 -7.86
CA ALA A 162 -12.23 34.80 -7.94
C ALA A 162 -11.44 34.77 -9.26
N LYS A 163 -12.07 35.23 -10.38
CA LYS A 163 -11.42 35.20 -11.69
C LYS A 163 -10.28 36.20 -11.75
N SER A 164 -10.52 37.43 -11.32
CA SER A 164 -9.45 38.46 -11.26
C SER A 164 -8.37 38.04 -10.29
N PHE A 165 -8.74 37.56 -9.10
CA PHE A 165 -7.77 37.12 -8.09
C PHE A 165 -6.83 36.02 -8.62
N ILE A 166 -7.36 34.97 -9.21
CA ILE A 166 -6.55 33.86 -9.73
C ILE A 166 -5.72 34.32 -10.93
N ASN A 167 -6.31 35.00 -11.92
CA ASN A 167 -5.61 35.38 -13.14
C ASN A 167 -4.52 36.43 -12.91
N ASP A 168 -4.71 37.36 -11.98
CA ASP A 168 -3.72 38.41 -11.67
C ASP A 168 -2.52 37.85 -10.89
N ASN A 169 -2.71 36.78 -10.14
CA ASN A 169 -1.67 36.14 -9.35
C ASN A 169 -0.98 34.99 -10.08
N ALA A 170 -1.67 34.25 -10.94
CA ALA A 170 -1.16 33.06 -11.63
C ALA A 170 0.20 33.25 -12.37
N PRO A 171 0.53 34.41 -12.96
CA PRO A 171 1.83 34.64 -13.58
C PRO A 171 3.00 34.58 -12.59
N ASN A 172 2.76 34.85 -11.31
CA ASN A 172 3.79 34.88 -10.27
C ASN A 172 3.66 33.71 -9.30
N HIS A 173 2.43 33.27 -9.01
CA HIS A 173 2.14 32.22 -8.06
C HIS A 173 0.78 31.59 -8.36
N ASN A 174 0.76 30.30 -8.67
CA ASN A 174 -0.48 29.51 -8.78
C ASN A 174 -0.84 28.93 -7.42
N ILE A 175 -2.13 28.94 -7.10
CA ILE A 175 -2.61 28.26 -5.89
C ILE A 175 -2.51 26.74 -6.09
N THR A 176 -1.73 26.13 -5.22
CA THR A 176 -1.46 24.69 -5.23
C THR A 176 -2.18 24.01 -4.07
N ILE A 177 -3.09 23.10 -4.40
CA ILE A 177 -3.90 22.35 -3.42
C ILE A 177 -3.45 20.92 -3.38
N GLY A 178 -3.16 20.41 -2.18
CA GLY A 178 -2.87 19.00 -1.89
C GLY A 178 -4.01 18.33 -1.13
N LEU A 179 -4.30 17.08 -1.49
CA LEU A 179 -5.22 16.21 -0.76
C LEU A 179 -4.42 15.09 -0.11
N SER A 180 -4.60 14.86 1.19
CA SER A 180 -3.87 13.87 1.99
C SER A 180 -4.84 12.87 2.60
N PHE A 181 -4.69 11.56 2.28
CA PHE A 181 -5.55 10.47 2.75
C PHE A 181 -4.79 9.53 3.67
N SER A 182 -5.24 9.44 4.92
CA SER A 182 -4.61 8.65 5.97
C SER A 182 -4.78 7.14 5.75
N GLY A 183 -3.95 6.36 6.45
CA GLY A 183 -4.06 4.91 6.58
C GLY A 183 -5.25 4.47 7.42
N GLY A 184 -5.45 3.15 7.49
CA GLY A 184 -6.50 2.49 8.26
C GLY A 184 -7.29 1.44 7.45
N GLY A 185 -6.64 0.76 6.50
CA GLY A 185 -7.20 -0.35 5.73
C GLY A 185 -8.42 0.02 4.90
N TYR A 186 -9.32 -0.94 4.71
CA TYR A 186 -10.55 -0.75 3.92
C TYR A 186 -11.45 0.35 4.47
N ARG A 187 -11.49 0.53 5.79
CA ARG A 187 -12.30 1.57 6.42
C ARG A 187 -11.84 2.96 5.97
N ALA A 188 -10.53 3.23 6.03
CA ALA A 188 -9.95 4.49 5.58
C ALA A 188 -10.11 4.68 4.08
N MET A 189 -9.89 3.62 3.28
CA MET A 189 -10.12 3.63 1.84
C MET A 189 -11.55 4.05 1.49
N LEU A 190 -12.55 3.39 2.08
CA LEU A 190 -13.97 3.63 1.77
C LEU A 190 -14.47 4.98 2.31
N ALA A 191 -14.02 5.39 3.50
CA ALA A 191 -14.31 6.72 4.02
C ALA A 191 -13.70 7.81 3.12
N GLY A 192 -12.43 7.64 2.72
CA GLY A 192 -11.75 8.50 1.76
C GLY A 192 -12.44 8.54 0.39
N ALA A 193 -12.96 7.39 -0.08
CA ALA A 193 -13.75 7.33 -1.30
C ALA A 193 -15.01 8.20 -1.23
N GLY A 194 -15.73 8.15 -0.11
CA GLY A 194 -16.88 9.03 0.14
C GLY A 194 -16.48 10.51 0.17
N GLN A 195 -15.31 10.82 0.75
CA GLN A 195 -14.77 12.18 0.77
C GLN A 195 -14.40 12.65 -0.65
N ILE A 196 -13.69 11.84 -1.46
CA ILE A 196 -13.41 12.14 -2.88
C ILE A 196 -14.72 12.35 -3.65
N LEU A 197 -15.72 11.47 -3.47
CA LEU A 197 -17.02 11.60 -4.15
C LEU A 197 -17.69 12.95 -3.85
N GLY A 198 -17.60 13.41 -2.60
CA GLY A 198 -18.15 14.71 -2.19
C GLY A 198 -17.43 15.92 -2.79
N LEU A 199 -16.18 15.75 -3.28
CA LEU A 199 -15.37 16.81 -3.89
C LEU A 199 -15.37 16.77 -5.42
N ASP A 200 -15.85 15.67 -6.01
CA ASP A 200 -15.75 15.38 -7.44
C ASP A 200 -16.79 16.19 -8.24
N GLY A 201 -16.34 17.05 -9.14
CA GLY A 201 -17.20 17.82 -10.03
C GLY A 201 -18.00 16.96 -11.02
N ARG A 202 -17.62 15.70 -11.23
CA ARG A 202 -18.35 14.73 -12.05
C ARG A 202 -19.59 14.18 -11.33
N TYR A 203 -19.68 14.34 -10.00
CA TYR A 203 -20.79 13.85 -9.19
C TYR A 203 -21.84 14.95 -8.95
N GLU A 204 -23.08 14.72 -9.40
CA GLU A 204 -24.13 15.75 -9.41
C GLU A 204 -24.48 16.23 -8.00
N ASP A 205 -24.56 15.34 -7.01
CA ASP A 205 -24.92 15.72 -5.65
C ASP A 205 -23.79 16.53 -4.97
N ALA A 206 -22.52 16.24 -5.26
CA ALA A 206 -21.40 17.07 -4.81
C ALA A 206 -21.53 18.51 -5.33
N ASN A 207 -21.94 18.67 -6.58
CA ASN A 207 -22.21 19.99 -7.17
C ASN A 207 -23.40 20.69 -6.50
N LYS A 208 -24.49 19.99 -6.21
CA LYS A 208 -25.66 20.56 -5.54
C LYS A 208 -25.36 21.02 -4.11
N HIS A 209 -24.47 20.32 -3.42
CA HIS A 209 -24.09 20.62 -2.04
C HIS A 209 -22.88 21.53 -1.91
N GLY A 210 -22.32 22.01 -3.00
CA GLY A 210 -21.37 23.12 -3.04
C GLY A 210 -19.89 22.73 -2.90
N LEU A 211 -19.54 21.43 -2.86
CA LEU A 211 -18.14 20.98 -2.78
C LEU A 211 -17.60 20.38 -4.09
N GLY A 212 -18.48 20.09 -5.06
CA GLY A 212 -18.07 19.54 -6.35
C GLY A 212 -17.15 20.49 -7.12
N GLY A 213 -16.05 19.94 -7.66
CA GLY A 213 -15.00 20.65 -8.37
C GLY A 213 -13.77 20.99 -7.52
N LEU A 214 -13.80 20.76 -6.21
CA LEU A 214 -12.61 20.92 -5.37
C LEU A 214 -11.56 19.85 -5.68
N LEU A 215 -11.98 18.60 -5.96
CA LEU A 215 -11.12 17.55 -6.45
C LEU A 215 -10.40 17.94 -7.75
N ASP A 216 -11.16 18.53 -8.68
CA ASP A 216 -10.63 18.97 -9.98
C ASP A 216 -9.66 20.16 -9.85
N SER A 217 -9.77 20.91 -8.75
CA SER A 217 -8.90 22.04 -8.41
C SER A 217 -7.63 21.61 -7.67
N SER A 218 -7.51 20.34 -7.27
CA SER A 218 -6.32 19.84 -6.58
C SER A 218 -5.18 19.55 -7.54
N THR A 219 -3.95 19.82 -7.07
CA THR A 219 -2.71 19.59 -7.80
C THR A 219 -2.09 18.24 -7.44
N TYR A 220 -2.09 17.93 -6.15
CA TYR A 220 -1.51 16.71 -5.60
C TYR A 220 -2.54 15.88 -4.87
N VAL A 221 -2.38 14.57 -4.91
CA VAL A 221 -3.10 13.62 -4.07
C VAL A 221 -2.12 12.64 -3.45
N VAL A 222 -2.16 12.50 -2.14
CA VAL A 222 -1.22 11.67 -1.39
C VAL A 222 -1.98 10.66 -0.56
N GLY A 223 -1.46 9.43 -0.51
CA GLY A 223 -2.02 8.36 0.31
C GLY A 223 -0.96 7.45 0.90
N LEU A 224 -1.27 6.84 2.03
CA LEU A 224 -0.51 5.75 2.61
C LEU A 224 -1.45 4.62 3.05
N SER A 225 -0.99 3.37 3.10
CA SER A 225 -1.79 2.23 3.56
C SER A 225 -3.17 2.17 2.87
N GLY A 226 -4.26 2.15 3.63
CA GLY A 226 -5.62 2.20 3.09
C GLY A 226 -5.93 3.47 2.27
N GLY A 227 -5.33 4.60 2.60
CA GLY A 227 -5.38 5.82 1.79
C GLY A 227 -4.69 5.65 0.43
N ASN A 228 -3.61 4.86 0.37
CA ASN A 228 -3.00 4.50 -0.91
C ASN A 228 -3.85 3.48 -1.69
N TRP A 229 -4.54 2.56 -1.03
CA TRP A 229 -5.48 1.69 -1.77
C TRP A 229 -6.51 2.50 -2.53
N LEU A 230 -6.98 3.61 -1.93
CA LEU A 230 -7.85 4.56 -2.61
C LEU A 230 -7.13 5.29 -3.75
N VAL A 231 -6.06 6.02 -3.42
CA VAL A 231 -5.34 6.86 -4.39
C VAL A 231 -4.76 6.02 -5.53
N GLY A 232 -4.07 4.91 -5.19
CA GLY A 232 -3.45 4.01 -6.15
C GLY A 232 -4.46 3.34 -7.07
N SER A 233 -5.57 2.80 -6.52
CA SER A 233 -6.59 2.16 -7.35
C SER A 233 -7.25 3.13 -8.32
N LEU A 234 -7.51 4.37 -7.92
CA LEU A 234 -8.06 5.38 -8.84
C LEU A 234 -7.04 5.81 -9.89
N ALA A 235 -5.78 6.07 -9.48
CA ALA A 235 -4.73 6.52 -10.39
C ALA A 235 -4.37 5.47 -11.44
N LEU A 236 -4.26 4.20 -11.04
CA LEU A 236 -3.90 3.09 -11.92
C LEU A 236 -5.03 2.66 -12.88
N ASN A 237 -6.28 3.02 -12.56
CA ASN A 237 -7.45 2.79 -13.41
C ASN A 237 -7.95 4.08 -14.09
N ASP A 238 -7.02 4.87 -14.61
CA ASP A 238 -7.27 6.08 -15.43
C ASP A 238 -8.15 7.13 -14.73
N TRP A 239 -7.96 7.29 -13.43
CA TRP A 239 -8.68 8.26 -12.58
C TRP A 239 -10.21 8.09 -12.62
N LEU A 240 -10.65 6.84 -12.48
CA LEU A 240 -12.08 6.51 -12.45
C LEU A 240 -12.80 7.34 -11.38
N SER A 241 -14.02 7.77 -11.72
CA SER A 241 -14.89 8.41 -10.74
C SER A 241 -15.37 7.39 -9.70
N VAL A 242 -15.26 7.74 -8.42
CA VAL A 242 -15.85 6.93 -7.34
C VAL A 242 -17.36 6.73 -7.58
N GLY A 243 -18.04 7.74 -8.14
CA GLY A 243 -19.44 7.62 -8.52
C GLY A 243 -19.73 6.53 -9.54
N ASP A 244 -18.84 6.34 -10.50
CA ASP A 244 -18.98 5.26 -11.50
C ASP A 244 -18.70 3.88 -10.90
N ILE A 245 -17.73 3.77 -9.99
CA ILE A 245 -17.43 2.53 -9.29
C ILE A 245 -18.62 2.07 -8.43
N VAL A 246 -19.16 2.94 -7.57
CA VAL A 246 -20.28 2.59 -6.68
C VAL A 246 -21.60 2.37 -7.43
N ASN A 247 -21.74 2.93 -8.62
CA ASN A 247 -22.90 2.68 -9.51
C ASN A 247 -22.71 1.43 -10.40
N GLY A 248 -21.65 0.65 -10.20
CA GLY A 248 -21.41 -0.60 -10.91
C GLY A 248 -21.03 -0.44 -12.38
N LYS A 249 -20.47 0.70 -12.78
CA LYS A 249 -19.95 0.93 -14.13
C LYS A 249 -18.51 0.41 -14.31
N SER A 250 -17.85 0.05 -13.23
CA SER A 250 -16.52 -0.56 -13.21
C SER A 250 -16.51 -1.72 -12.24
N THR A 251 -15.64 -2.70 -12.48
CA THR A 251 -15.48 -3.90 -11.67
C THR A 251 -14.29 -3.82 -10.71
N ILE A 252 -13.59 -2.69 -10.63
CA ILE A 252 -12.59 -2.49 -9.58
C ILE A 252 -13.25 -2.42 -8.20
N TRP A 253 -12.48 -2.60 -7.15
CA TRP A 253 -12.94 -2.71 -5.77
C TRP A 253 -13.83 -3.93 -5.52
N GLN A 254 -13.28 -5.10 -5.84
CA GLN A 254 -13.94 -6.38 -5.57
C GLN A 254 -13.87 -6.70 -4.06
N LEU A 255 -14.70 -6.02 -3.29
CA LEU A 255 -14.68 -6.03 -1.82
C LEU A 255 -15.82 -6.87 -1.21
N GLN A 256 -16.61 -7.60 -2.03
CA GLN A 256 -17.71 -8.44 -1.54
C GLN A 256 -17.20 -9.64 -0.75
N ASP A 257 -16.05 -10.16 -1.15
CA ASP A 257 -15.39 -11.28 -0.49
C ASP A 257 -14.07 -10.84 0.15
N SER A 258 -13.63 -11.59 1.16
CA SER A 258 -12.35 -11.33 1.81
C SER A 258 -11.19 -11.50 0.83
N ILE A 259 -10.18 -10.63 0.90
CA ILE A 259 -8.92 -10.79 0.16
C ILE A 259 -8.24 -12.15 0.43
N LEU A 260 -8.48 -12.73 1.59
CA LEU A 260 -7.98 -14.06 1.97
C LEU A 260 -8.88 -15.21 1.50
N ASN A 261 -10.11 -14.92 1.09
CA ASN A 261 -11.06 -15.91 0.56
C ASN A 261 -11.93 -15.30 -0.54
N PRO A 262 -11.33 -14.90 -1.68
CA PRO A 262 -12.01 -14.09 -2.70
C PRO A 262 -13.11 -14.80 -3.46
N SER A 263 -13.34 -16.08 -3.19
CA SER A 263 -14.39 -16.89 -3.83
C SER A 263 -15.38 -17.46 -2.82
N GLY A 264 -15.36 -16.95 -1.58
CA GLY A 264 -16.27 -17.39 -0.52
C GLY A 264 -16.22 -18.92 -0.33
N MET A 265 -17.35 -19.60 -0.54
CA MET A 265 -17.46 -21.07 -0.40
C MET A 265 -16.92 -21.87 -1.60
N ARG A 266 -16.40 -21.22 -2.64
CA ARG A 266 -15.85 -21.86 -3.84
C ARG A 266 -14.39 -22.25 -3.63
N ILE A 267 -14.14 -23.37 -2.96
CA ILE A 267 -12.80 -23.89 -2.61
C ILE A 267 -11.90 -24.03 -3.85
N ASP A 268 -12.47 -24.51 -4.97
CA ASP A 268 -11.75 -24.66 -6.25
C ASP A 268 -11.14 -23.33 -6.75
N LYS A 269 -11.91 -22.24 -6.69
CA LYS A 269 -11.44 -20.92 -7.10
C LYS A 269 -10.45 -20.31 -6.11
N THR A 270 -10.68 -20.52 -4.81
CA THR A 270 -9.75 -20.06 -3.77
C THR A 270 -8.39 -20.74 -3.92
N ILE A 271 -8.35 -22.04 -4.24
CA ILE A 271 -7.10 -22.76 -4.53
C ILE A 271 -6.42 -22.18 -5.77
N ALA A 272 -7.16 -21.95 -6.86
CA ALA A 272 -6.62 -21.37 -8.08
C ALA A 272 -6.02 -19.95 -7.83
N TYR A 273 -6.70 -19.16 -7.01
CA TYR A 273 -6.20 -17.85 -6.59
C TYR A 273 -4.86 -17.94 -5.86
N TYR A 274 -4.76 -18.77 -4.82
CA TYR A 274 -3.50 -18.94 -4.08
C TYR A 274 -2.38 -19.53 -4.94
N TYR A 275 -2.73 -20.41 -5.86
CA TYR A 275 -1.77 -20.94 -6.83
C TYR A 275 -1.25 -19.84 -7.76
N GLY A 276 -2.13 -18.95 -8.26
CA GLY A 276 -1.74 -17.80 -9.06
C GLY A 276 -0.82 -16.83 -8.32
N LEU A 277 -1.11 -16.57 -7.02
CA LEU A 277 -0.22 -15.76 -6.17
C LEU A 277 1.16 -16.41 -6.05
N ALA A 278 1.20 -17.70 -5.74
CA ALA A 278 2.45 -18.45 -5.57
C ALA A 278 3.28 -18.50 -6.86
N GLN A 279 2.64 -18.70 -8.02
CA GLN A 279 3.34 -18.69 -9.31
C GLN A 279 3.91 -17.32 -9.65
N ALA A 280 3.19 -16.24 -9.35
CA ALA A 280 3.67 -14.88 -9.57
C ALA A 280 4.93 -14.59 -8.74
N VAL A 281 4.90 -14.92 -7.45
CA VAL A 281 6.04 -14.73 -6.55
C VAL A 281 7.22 -15.62 -6.97
N GLN A 282 6.96 -16.89 -7.30
CA GLN A 282 8.01 -17.82 -7.78
C GLN A 282 8.67 -17.31 -9.06
N ALA A 283 7.91 -16.75 -10.00
CA ALA A 283 8.48 -16.22 -11.23
C ALA A 283 9.42 -15.04 -10.98
N LYS A 284 9.16 -14.20 -9.96
CA LYS A 284 10.07 -13.13 -9.55
C LYS A 284 11.36 -13.71 -8.95
N GLU A 285 11.27 -14.77 -8.14
CA GLU A 285 12.45 -15.49 -7.62
C GLU A 285 13.25 -16.15 -8.73
N ASP A 286 12.59 -16.81 -9.68
CA ASP A 286 13.23 -17.46 -10.83
C ASP A 286 13.92 -16.44 -11.76
N ALA A 287 13.42 -15.19 -11.77
CA ALA A 287 14.10 -14.07 -12.42
C ALA A 287 15.32 -13.54 -11.65
N GLY A 288 15.60 -14.08 -10.45
CA GLY A 288 16.77 -13.78 -9.64
C GLY A 288 16.57 -12.65 -8.60
N PHE A 289 15.32 -12.29 -8.28
CA PHE A 289 15.02 -11.26 -7.30
C PHE A 289 14.57 -11.85 -5.97
N GLN A 290 14.91 -11.17 -4.89
CA GLN A 290 14.37 -11.48 -3.57
C GLN A 290 12.88 -11.16 -3.51
N THR A 291 12.14 -12.00 -2.78
CA THR A 291 10.73 -11.83 -2.54
C THR A 291 10.43 -11.81 -1.05
N SER A 292 9.30 -11.23 -0.69
CA SER A 292 8.85 -11.10 0.69
C SER A 292 7.34 -11.35 0.82
N VAL A 293 6.82 -11.27 2.03
CA VAL A 293 5.36 -11.32 2.28
C VAL A 293 4.64 -10.23 1.47
N THR A 294 5.29 -9.09 1.26
CA THR A 294 4.74 -7.96 0.51
C THR A 294 4.46 -8.30 -0.96
N ASP A 295 5.23 -9.19 -1.58
CA ASP A 295 4.96 -9.64 -2.94
C ASP A 295 3.61 -10.38 -3.01
N THR A 296 3.38 -11.33 -2.10
CA THR A 296 2.11 -12.07 -2.02
C THR A 296 0.96 -11.13 -1.68
N TRP A 297 1.17 -10.22 -0.72
CA TRP A 297 0.19 -9.22 -0.31
C TRP A 297 -0.18 -8.27 -1.45
N GLY A 298 0.80 -7.70 -2.12
CA GLY A 298 0.62 -6.82 -3.27
C GLY A 298 -0.11 -7.50 -4.43
N ARG A 299 0.18 -8.77 -4.70
CA ARG A 299 -0.56 -9.56 -5.67
C ARG A 299 -2.01 -9.77 -5.26
N ALA A 300 -2.27 -10.06 -3.98
CA ALA A 300 -3.63 -10.18 -3.45
C ALA A 300 -4.41 -8.86 -3.59
N LEU A 301 -3.79 -7.72 -3.28
CA LEU A 301 -4.39 -6.39 -3.48
C LEU A 301 -4.73 -6.13 -4.95
N SER A 302 -3.86 -6.51 -5.88
CA SER A 302 -4.12 -6.26 -7.31
C SER A 302 -5.36 -6.99 -7.82
N TYR A 303 -5.67 -8.19 -7.33
CA TYR A 303 -6.94 -8.87 -7.68
C TYR A 303 -8.19 -8.12 -7.19
N GLN A 304 -8.08 -7.26 -6.19
CA GLN A 304 -9.22 -6.47 -5.71
C GLN A 304 -9.33 -5.10 -6.37
N PHE A 305 -8.20 -4.51 -6.79
CA PHE A 305 -8.15 -3.11 -7.16
C PHE A 305 -7.97 -2.85 -8.66
N PHE A 306 -7.72 -3.89 -9.45
CA PHE A 306 -7.69 -3.77 -10.90
C PHE A 306 -8.87 -4.48 -11.55
N GLU A 307 -9.27 -4.01 -12.72
CA GLU A 307 -10.29 -4.71 -13.50
C GLU A 307 -9.82 -6.12 -13.86
N GLU A 308 -10.72 -7.09 -13.73
CA GLU A 308 -10.49 -8.44 -14.18
C GLU A 308 -10.41 -8.41 -15.72
N ASP A 309 -9.25 -8.73 -16.25
CA ASP A 309 -9.06 -8.90 -17.68
C ASP A 309 -9.34 -10.34 -18.13
N ASP A 310 -9.45 -10.55 -19.43
CA ASP A 310 -9.70 -11.89 -20.02
C ASP A 310 -8.58 -12.90 -19.69
N SER A 311 -7.40 -12.41 -19.24
CA SER A 311 -6.27 -13.27 -18.84
C SER A 311 -6.42 -13.82 -17.43
N GLY A 312 -7.27 -13.23 -16.59
CA GLY A 312 -7.47 -13.62 -15.19
C GLY A 312 -6.22 -13.39 -14.31
N THR A 313 -5.28 -12.56 -14.77
CA THR A 313 -4.01 -12.34 -14.06
C THR A 313 -4.10 -11.31 -12.94
N GLY A 314 -5.25 -10.64 -12.78
CA GLY A 314 -5.47 -9.63 -11.74
C GLY A 314 -4.42 -8.51 -11.83
N GLY A 315 -4.15 -7.99 -13.02
CA GLY A 315 -3.23 -6.86 -13.22
C GLY A 315 -1.75 -7.17 -12.93
N ALA A 316 -1.30 -8.41 -13.14
CA ALA A 316 0.08 -8.82 -12.86
C ALA A 316 1.15 -8.01 -13.64
N ASN A 317 0.79 -7.48 -14.80
CA ASN A 317 1.67 -6.70 -15.67
C ASN A 317 1.56 -5.17 -15.48
N ILE A 318 0.70 -4.72 -14.58
CA ILE A 318 0.53 -3.28 -14.34
C ILE A 318 1.68 -2.79 -13.45
N THR A 319 2.39 -1.76 -13.91
CA THR A 319 3.45 -1.10 -13.16
C THR A 319 3.01 0.27 -12.65
N TRP A 320 3.60 0.73 -11.55
CA TRP A 320 3.33 2.07 -11.03
C TRP A 320 3.74 3.16 -12.05
N SER A 321 4.85 2.95 -12.72
CA SER A 321 5.31 3.83 -13.79
C SER A 321 4.37 3.89 -14.99
N SER A 322 3.50 2.88 -15.19
CA SER A 322 2.53 2.88 -16.30
C SER A 322 1.44 3.95 -16.17
N ILE A 323 1.23 4.52 -14.98
CA ILE A 323 0.34 5.69 -14.77
C ILE A 323 0.66 6.79 -15.79
N ARG A 324 1.92 6.97 -16.14
CA ARG A 324 2.37 7.97 -17.13
C ARG A 324 1.74 7.80 -18.52
N ASN A 325 1.25 6.60 -18.84
CA ASN A 325 0.69 6.27 -20.15
C ASN A 325 -0.84 6.39 -20.18
N LEU A 326 -1.47 6.60 -19.03
CA LEU A 326 -2.92 6.71 -18.92
C LEU A 326 -3.41 8.06 -19.44
N SER A 327 -4.61 8.08 -20.02
CA SER A 327 -5.19 9.28 -20.64
C SER A 327 -5.32 10.41 -19.65
N SER A 328 -5.85 10.15 -18.47
CA SER A 328 -6.04 11.15 -17.43
C SER A 328 -4.74 11.76 -16.91
N PHE A 329 -3.63 11.00 -16.95
CA PHE A 329 -2.31 11.52 -16.61
C PHE A 329 -1.75 12.37 -17.75
N GLN A 330 -1.81 11.90 -18.98
CA GLN A 330 -1.29 12.64 -20.14
C GLN A 330 -2.07 13.93 -20.40
N ASP A 331 -3.38 13.92 -20.19
CA ASP A 331 -4.25 15.09 -20.30
C ASP A 331 -4.19 16.01 -19.06
N HIS A 332 -3.42 15.63 -18.04
CA HIS A 332 -3.30 16.34 -16.77
C HIS A 332 -4.65 16.56 -16.06
N SER A 333 -5.60 15.63 -16.29
CA SER A 333 -6.94 15.68 -15.68
C SER A 333 -7.00 15.06 -14.29
N MET A 334 -6.00 14.23 -13.89
CA MET A 334 -5.87 13.75 -12.51
C MET A 334 -4.90 14.60 -11.70
N PRO A 335 -5.05 14.71 -10.35
CA PRO A 335 -4.00 15.23 -9.48
C PRO A 335 -2.75 14.34 -9.56
N TYR A 336 -1.58 14.90 -9.34
CA TYR A 336 -0.32 14.14 -9.31
C TYR A 336 -0.31 13.20 -8.09
N PRO A 337 -0.31 11.86 -8.29
CA PRO A 337 -0.41 10.92 -7.20
C PRO A 337 0.95 10.66 -6.55
N ILE A 338 0.96 10.63 -5.22
CA ILE A 338 2.13 10.29 -4.40
C ILE A 338 1.71 9.25 -3.36
N VAL A 339 2.55 8.26 -3.15
CA VAL A 339 2.39 7.22 -2.14
C VAL A 339 3.51 7.34 -1.11
N VAL A 340 3.19 7.11 0.17
CA VAL A 340 4.16 7.17 1.25
C VAL A 340 4.42 5.77 1.82
N ALA A 341 5.69 5.51 2.11
CA ALA A 341 6.18 4.32 2.79
C ALA A 341 7.29 4.70 3.78
N ASN A 342 7.53 3.88 4.80
CA ASN A 342 8.60 4.08 5.77
C ASN A 342 9.78 3.16 5.51
N GLY A 343 10.99 3.68 5.70
CA GLY A 343 12.22 2.91 5.65
C GLY A 343 12.50 2.21 6.98
N ARG A 344 12.86 0.92 6.92
CA ARG A 344 13.32 0.15 8.08
C ARG A 344 14.82 -0.09 8.00
N THR A 345 15.53 0.16 9.09
CA THR A 345 16.93 -0.20 9.20
C THR A 345 17.06 -1.73 9.28
N PRO A 346 17.94 -2.36 8.47
CA PRO A 346 18.18 -3.80 8.52
C PRO A 346 18.51 -4.28 9.94
N GLY A 347 17.99 -5.46 10.31
CA GLY A 347 18.16 -6.05 11.65
C GLY A 347 17.30 -5.44 12.74
N THR A 348 16.33 -4.58 12.40
CA THR A 348 15.37 -4.03 13.35
C THR A 348 13.93 -4.36 12.96
N TYR A 349 13.04 -4.44 13.96
CA TYR A 349 11.60 -4.67 13.75
C TYR A 349 10.76 -3.43 14.01
N ILE A 350 11.35 -2.39 14.60
CA ILE A 350 10.65 -1.22 15.09
C ILE A 350 10.88 -0.06 14.12
N ILE A 351 9.79 0.52 13.68
CA ILE A 351 9.73 1.80 13.00
C ILE A 351 9.36 2.87 14.04
N ASN A 352 9.87 4.06 13.89
CA ASN A 352 9.58 5.18 14.78
C ASN A 352 9.68 6.51 14.03
N GLU A 353 9.38 7.60 14.71
CA GLU A 353 9.39 8.97 14.19
C GLU A 353 10.69 9.42 13.50
N ASN A 354 11.81 8.72 13.73
CA ASN A 354 13.09 9.00 13.07
C ASN A 354 13.32 8.13 11.82
N SER A 355 12.35 7.31 11.45
CA SER A 355 12.43 6.49 10.24
C SER A 355 12.37 7.37 9.00
N THR A 356 13.16 7.02 7.99
CA THR A 356 13.16 7.78 6.74
C THR A 356 11.83 7.59 6.02
N ILE A 357 11.15 8.70 5.74
CA ILE A 357 9.91 8.69 4.97
C ILE A 357 10.24 8.69 3.48
N PHE A 358 9.75 7.67 2.79
CA PHE A 358 9.86 7.54 1.34
C PHE A 358 8.58 7.98 0.66
N GLU A 359 8.73 8.61 -0.50
CA GLU A 359 7.61 8.88 -1.39
C GLU A 359 7.81 8.20 -2.74
N ILE A 360 6.72 7.77 -3.32
CA ILE A 360 6.66 7.06 -4.60
C ILE A 360 5.69 7.81 -5.50
N SER A 361 6.20 8.31 -6.61
CA SER A 361 5.43 8.99 -7.65
C SER A 361 5.43 8.18 -8.95
N PRO A 362 4.70 8.55 -9.99
CA PRO A 362 4.77 7.88 -11.28
C PRO A 362 6.17 7.92 -11.93
N TYR A 363 7.05 8.80 -11.48
CA TYR A 363 8.39 8.96 -12.03
C TYR A 363 9.51 8.46 -11.12
N GLU A 364 9.35 8.57 -9.80
CA GLU A 364 10.48 8.43 -8.88
C GLU A 364 10.05 7.78 -7.55
N LEU A 365 10.97 7.01 -6.98
CA LEU A 365 11.00 6.59 -5.59
C LEU A 365 12.12 7.35 -4.88
N GLY A 366 11.89 7.91 -3.71
CA GLY A 366 12.96 8.54 -2.94
C GLY A 366 12.52 9.23 -1.67
N SER A 367 13.41 10.09 -1.16
CA SER A 367 13.13 10.84 0.06
C SER A 367 13.79 12.21 0.06
N TRP A 368 13.09 13.18 0.61
CA TRP A 368 13.62 14.50 0.95
C TRP A 368 14.41 14.49 2.26
N ASP A 369 14.22 13.43 3.06
CA ASP A 369 14.87 13.31 4.35
C ASP A 369 16.40 13.39 4.22
N PRO A 370 17.08 14.13 5.09
CA PRO A 370 18.54 14.26 5.09
C PRO A 370 19.28 12.92 5.21
N SER A 371 18.65 11.88 5.72
CA SER A 371 19.22 10.53 5.78
C SER A 371 19.48 9.91 4.40
N LEU A 372 18.66 10.27 3.39
CA LEU A 372 18.82 9.83 2.00
C LEU A 372 19.03 10.98 1.03
N LYS A 373 18.12 11.95 1.00
CA LYS A 373 18.13 13.15 0.16
C LYS A 373 18.34 12.84 -1.34
N SER A 374 17.66 11.81 -1.83
CA SER A 374 17.77 11.33 -3.22
C SER A 374 16.47 10.75 -3.73
N PHE A 375 16.30 10.79 -5.05
CA PHE A 375 15.24 10.11 -5.81
C PHE A 375 15.84 9.24 -6.91
N SER A 376 15.29 8.07 -7.10
CA SER A 376 15.63 7.11 -8.15
C SER A 376 14.49 6.98 -9.16
N ASP A 377 14.81 6.81 -10.44
CA ASP A 377 13.83 6.54 -11.50
C ASP A 377 13.12 5.21 -11.23
N ILE A 378 11.80 5.28 -11.01
CA ILE A 378 11.00 4.13 -10.59
C ILE A 378 10.97 3.02 -11.64
N GLN A 379 11.04 3.36 -12.91
CA GLN A 379 10.97 2.39 -14.01
C GLN A 379 12.13 1.40 -14.00
N TYR A 380 13.28 1.78 -13.44
CA TYR A 380 14.50 0.99 -13.44
C TYR A 380 14.87 0.42 -12.07
N LEU A 381 13.93 0.39 -11.13
CA LEU A 381 14.08 -0.35 -9.89
C LEU A 381 14.41 -1.83 -10.18
N GLY A 382 15.21 -2.45 -9.33
CA GLY A 382 15.75 -3.79 -9.58
C GLY A 382 17.00 -3.82 -10.46
N SER A 383 17.39 -2.70 -11.09
CA SER A 383 18.67 -2.61 -11.79
C SER A 383 19.83 -2.48 -10.77
N SER A 384 20.90 -3.25 -10.97
CA SER A 384 22.10 -3.13 -10.15
C SER A 384 22.84 -1.85 -10.48
N VAL A 385 22.98 -0.95 -9.48
CA VAL A 385 23.53 0.39 -9.64
C VAL A 385 24.60 0.70 -8.58
N ASN A 386 25.45 1.68 -8.88
CA ASN A 386 26.30 2.34 -7.91
C ASN A 386 26.23 3.84 -8.13
N ASN A 387 25.78 4.57 -7.09
CA ASN A 387 25.50 6.00 -7.18
C ASN A 387 24.66 6.34 -8.44
N GLY A 388 23.60 5.55 -8.64
CA GLY A 388 22.65 5.67 -9.73
C GLY A 388 23.16 5.28 -11.11
N ASN A 389 24.41 4.89 -11.26
CA ASN A 389 24.94 4.41 -12.54
C ASN A 389 24.81 2.90 -12.62
N PRO A 390 24.22 2.34 -13.70
CA PRO A 390 24.14 0.91 -13.89
C PRO A 390 25.54 0.26 -13.83
N ASN A 391 25.66 -0.82 -13.03
CA ASN A 391 26.90 -1.60 -12.97
C ASN A 391 27.20 -2.32 -14.29
N ASN A 392 26.14 -2.63 -15.07
CA ASN A 392 26.24 -3.13 -16.41
C ASN A 392 25.36 -2.25 -17.33
N THR A 393 25.98 -1.53 -18.25
CA THR A 393 25.28 -0.61 -19.15
C THR A 393 24.40 -1.30 -20.20
N ASP A 394 24.55 -2.61 -20.39
CA ASP A 394 23.78 -3.38 -21.35
C ASP A 394 22.54 -4.03 -20.71
N ILE A 395 22.47 -4.07 -19.38
CA ILE A 395 21.41 -4.77 -18.64
C ILE A 395 20.82 -3.84 -17.56
N CYS A 396 19.61 -3.38 -17.81
CA CYS A 396 18.73 -2.77 -16.83
C CYS A 396 17.49 -3.66 -16.61
N VAL A 397 16.75 -3.37 -15.56
CA VAL A 397 15.55 -4.12 -15.16
C VAL A 397 14.32 -3.25 -15.32
N ASN A 398 13.22 -3.84 -15.77
CA ASN A 398 11.91 -3.21 -15.82
C ASN A 398 10.90 -4.12 -15.10
N ASN A 399 9.72 -3.58 -14.80
CA ASN A 399 8.62 -4.29 -14.13
C ASN A 399 8.88 -4.63 -12.65
N PHE A 400 9.95 -4.13 -12.04
CA PHE A 400 10.16 -4.27 -10.60
C PHE A 400 9.15 -3.40 -9.81
N ASP A 401 8.73 -2.29 -10.38
CA ASP A 401 7.74 -1.37 -9.87
C ASP A 401 6.29 -1.84 -10.12
N ASN A 402 6.05 -3.15 -10.01
CA ASN A 402 4.69 -3.70 -10.11
C ASN A 402 3.73 -2.94 -9.21
N ALA A 403 2.57 -2.56 -9.74
CA ALA A 403 1.62 -1.70 -9.03
C ALA A 403 1.09 -2.33 -7.74
N GLY A 404 0.81 -3.64 -7.75
CA GLY A 404 0.43 -4.37 -6.54
C GLY A 404 1.54 -4.37 -5.50
N PHE A 405 2.81 -4.57 -5.92
CA PHE A 405 3.96 -4.52 -5.02
C PHE A 405 4.14 -3.12 -4.39
N ILE A 406 3.99 -2.05 -5.15
CA ILE A 406 4.03 -0.68 -4.63
C ILE A 406 2.87 -0.42 -3.64
N MET A 407 1.64 -0.85 -3.97
CA MET A 407 0.51 -0.74 -3.05
C MET A 407 0.74 -1.57 -1.78
N GLY A 408 1.30 -2.76 -1.94
CA GLY A 408 1.69 -3.65 -0.85
C GLY A 408 2.78 -3.04 0.03
N THR A 409 3.79 -2.40 -0.56
CA THR A 409 4.87 -1.70 0.17
C THR A 409 4.30 -0.67 1.15
N SER A 410 3.42 0.20 0.67
CA SER A 410 2.79 1.27 1.47
C SER A 410 1.79 0.75 2.52
N SER A 411 1.51 -0.56 2.54
CA SER A 411 0.54 -1.18 3.45
C SER A 411 1.06 -2.50 4.06
N SER A 412 2.36 -2.66 4.18
CA SER A 412 3.01 -3.85 4.74
C SER A 412 3.23 -3.68 6.23
N LEU A 413 2.34 -4.28 7.05
CA LEU A 413 2.33 -4.21 8.53
C LEU A 413 2.64 -5.57 9.19
N PHE A 414 3.24 -6.52 8.47
CA PHE A 414 3.40 -7.89 8.98
C PHE A 414 4.36 -7.98 10.16
N ASN A 415 5.36 -7.10 10.25
CA ASN A 415 6.20 -6.90 11.43
C ASN A 415 5.36 -6.51 12.66
N GLN A 416 4.38 -5.62 12.52
CA GLN A 416 3.50 -5.19 13.62
C GLN A 416 2.54 -6.32 14.05
N ILE A 417 2.04 -7.11 13.10
CA ILE A 417 1.20 -8.27 13.41
C ILE A 417 1.95 -9.25 14.30
N LEU A 418 3.23 -9.52 14.01
CA LEU A 418 4.08 -10.38 14.83
C LEU A 418 4.22 -9.84 16.26
N LEU A 419 4.51 -8.55 16.42
CA LEU A 419 4.67 -7.91 17.73
C LEU A 419 3.39 -7.88 18.57
N GLN A 420 2.22 -7.91 17.93
CA GLN A 420 0.91 -7.80 18.59
C GLN A 420 0.13 -9.12 18.67
N LEU A 421 0.69 -10.23 18.22
CA LEU A 421 0.01 -11.52 18.10
C LEU A 421 -0.64 -11.97 19.43
N ASP A 422 -0.05 -11.60 20.57
CA ASP A 422 -0.56 -11.88 21.91
C ASP A 422 -1.86 -11.14 22.24
N ASN A 423 -2.10 -10.03 21.60
CA ASN A 423 -3.29 -9.21 21.81
C ASN A 423 -4.53 -9.70 21.05
N TYR A 424 -4.34 -10.62 20.08
CA TYR A 424 -5.44 -11.15 19.28
C TYR A 424 -6.06 -12.40 19.91
N SER A 425 -7.40 -12.44 19.98
CA SER A 425 -8.16 -13.58 20.44
C SER A 425 -8.28 -14.66 19.34
N ILE A 426 -7.17 -15.30 18.99
CA ILE A 426 -7.09 -16.35 17.97
C ILE A 426 -7.00 -17.72 18.65
N ASN A 427 -7.53 -18.76 17.98
CA ASN A 427 -7.35 -20.15 18.44
C ASN A 427 -5.86 -20.44 18.66
N SER A 428 -5.51 -21.03 19.80
CA SER A 428 -4.12 -21.24 20.23
C SER A 428 -3.26 -22.04 19.23
N ILE A 429 -3.86 -22.96 18.49
CA ILE A 429 -3.14 -23.75 17.46
C ILE A 429 -2.85 -22.86 16.25
N ILE A 430 -3.83 -22.07 15.81
CA ILE A 430 -3.68 -21.15 14.68
C ILE A 430 -2.67 -20.06 15.05
N LYS A 431 -2.74 -19.52 16.27
CA LYS A 431 -1.77 -18.55 16.79
C LYS A 431 -0.36 -19.11 16.74
N MET A 432 -0.13 -20.31 17.25
CA MET A 432 1.18 -20.94 17.24
C MET A 432 1.74 -21.15 15.82
N ILE A 433 0.89 -21.50 14.84
CA ILE A 433 1.32 -21.68 13.46
C ILE A 433 1.63 -20.33 12.81
N LEU A 434 0.77 -19.33 13.04
CA LEU A 434 0.96 -17.98 12.51
C LEU A 434 2.21 -17.32 13.10
N GLU A 435 2.39 -17.42 14.41
CA GLU A 435 3.60 -16.96 15.12
C GLU A 435 4.86 -17.57 14.53
N LYS A 436 4.85 -18.90 14.33
CA LYS A 436 6.01 -19.57 13.75
C LYS A 436 6.30 -19.13 12.31
N VAL A 437 5.28 -19.00 11.47
CA VAL A 437 5.44 -18.57 10.07
C VAL A 437 5.94 -17.14 10.00
N LEU A 438 5.33 -16.21 10.76
CA LEU A 438 5.74 -14.82 10.79
C LEU A 438 7.14 -14.63 11.42
N THR A 439 7.48 -15.40 12.47
CA THR A 439 8.83 -15.38 13.05
C THR A 439 9.86 -15.87 12.05
N ASP A 440 9.62 -17.01 11.39
CA ASP A 440 10.55 -17.56 10.41
C ASP A 440 10.79 -16.57 9.24
N VAL A 441 9.76 -15.83 8.82
CA VAL A 441 9.85 -14.81 7.76
C VAL A 441 10.54 -13.54 8.27
N SER A 442 10.26 -13.13 9.50
CA SER A 442 10.83 -11.94 10.12
C SER A 442 12.31 -12.12 10.45
N ASP A 443 12.72 -13.30 10.91
CA ASP A 443 14.14 -13.60 11.16
C ASP A 443 15.00 -13.53 9.88
N GLU A 444 14.39 -13.75 8.72
CA GLU A 444 15.01 -13.61 7.41
C GLU A 444 14.80 -12.20 6.80
N GLU A 445 14.14 -11.26 7.52
CA GLU A 445 13.78 -9.91 7.10
C GLU A 445 12.85 -9.84 5.85
N TYR A 446 12.02 -10.88 5.62
CA TYR A 446 11.06 -10.99 4.52
C TYR A 446 9.62 -10.63 4.93
N ASP A 447 9.45 -10.04 6.09
CA ASP A 447 8.16 -9.62 6.67
C ASP A 447 7.61 -8.31 6.08
N ILE A 448 8.45 -7.52 5.41
CA ILE A 448 8.10 -6.27 4.73
C ILE A 448 8.64 -6.23 3.30
N ALA A 449 8.44 -5.13 2.59
CA ALA A 449 8.88 -4.99 1.20
C ALA A 449 10.41 -4.96 1.07
N VAL A 450 10.95 -5.82 0.21
CA VAL A 450 12.38 -5.95 -0.08
C VAL A 450 12.69 -5.39 -1.46
N TYR A 451 13.56 -4.38 -1.49
CA TYR A 451 14.10 -3.78 -2.70
C TYR A 451 15.57 -4.17 -2.83
N GLU A 452 15.83 -5.26 -3.53
CA GLU A 452 17.16 -5.78 -3.82
C GLU A 452 17.30 -6.03 -5.32
N PRO A 453 18.28 -5.41 -5.99
CA PRO A 453 19.30 -4.51 -5.43
C PRO A 453 18.73 -3.14 -4.99
N ASN A 454 19.36 -2.56 -3.95
CA ASN A 454 18.99 -1.23 -3.43
C ASN A 454 19.23 -0.13 -4.48
N PRO A 455 18.20 0.60 -4.93
CA PRO A 455 18.35 1.63 -5.96
C PRO A 455 19.21 2.83 -5.54
N PHE A 456 19.50 2.96 -4.23
CA PHE A 456 20.32 4.03 -3.66
C PHE A 456 21.72 3.59 -3.29
N PHE A 457 22.13 2.38 -3.63
CA PHE A 457 23.46 1.88 -3.30
C PHE A 457 24.55 2.82 -3.84
N GLY A 458 25.47 3.20 -2.96
CA GLY A 458 26.59 4.10 -3.29
C GLY A 458 26.22 5.57 -3.50
N ALA A 459 24.97 5.99 -3.23
CA ALA A 459 24.57 7.41 -3.38
C ALA A 459 25.35 8.32 -2.42
N ASP A 460 25.85 9.42 -2.95
CA ASP A 460 26.71 10.37 -2.23
C ASP A 460 25.96 11.47 -1.49
N SER A 461 24.65 11.65 -1.80
CA SER A 461 23.82 12.74 -1.28
C SER A 461 23.38 12.55 0.17
N ALA A 462 23.45 11.32 0.69
CA ALA A 462 22.98 10.99 2.02
C ALA A 462 23.90 11.52 3.13
N GLY A 463 23.30 12.17 4.13
CA GLY A 463 23.97 12.51 5.38
C GLY A 463 24.28 11.31 6.27
N ILE A 464 23.43 10.27 6.18
CA ILE A 464 23.56 9.00 6.91
C ILE A 464 23.74 7.87 5.90
N LYS A 465 24.82 7.12 6.01
CA LYS A 465 25.15 6.09 5.03
C LYS A 465 24.47 4.74 5.25
N SER A 466 23.64 4.58 6.28
CA SER A 466 22.97 3.31 6.56
C SER A 466 22.10 2.79 5.40
N ILE A 467 21.44 3.67 4.67
CA ILE A 467 20.63 3.30 3.50
C ILE A 467 21.53 3.00 2.30
N THR A 468 22.53 3.85 2.03
CA THR A 468 23.28 3.84 0.78
C THR A 468 24.46 2.86 0.75
N THR A 469 24.79 2.23 1.88
CA THR A 469 25.85 1.20 1.98
C THR A 469 25.30 -0.22 2.04
N ASN A 470 23.99 -0.40 2.13
CA ASN A 470 23.33 -1.69 2.13
C ASN A 470 22.93 -2.10 0.71
N ASP A 471 23.11 -3.37 0.37
CA ASP A 471 22.67 -3.93 -0.92
C ASP A 471 21.14 -4.04 -1.02
N THR A 472 20.45 -4.00 0.14
CA THR A 472 19.01 -4.13 0.26
C THR A 472 18.40 -2.89 0.92
N LEU A 473 17.25 -2.44 0.42
CA LEU A 473 16.39 -1.44 1.02
C LEU A 473 15.09 -2.10 1.48
N TYR A 474 14.71 -1.86 2.74
CA TYR A 474 13.49 -2.37 3.35
C TYR A 474 12.48 -1.25 3.55
N LEU A 475 11.27 -1.44 3.00
CA LEU A 475 10.17 -0.49 3.12
C LEU A 475 8.93 -1.16 3.70
N CYS A 476 8.15 -0.40 4.46
CA CYS A 476 6.91 -0.86 5.08
C CYS A 476 5.80 0.19 5.01
N ASP A 477 4.69 -0.06 5.70
CA ASP A 477 3.54 0.85 5.78
C ASP A 477 3.96 2.26 6.18
N GLY A 478 3.42 3.25 5.46
CA GLY A 478 3.77 4.65 5.65
C GLY A 478 3.26 5.28 6.95
N GLY A 479 2.43 4.60 7.72
CA GLY A 479 1.90 5.06 9.00
C GLY A 479 2.58 4.43 10.23
N GLU A 480 3.60 3.58 10.05
CA GLU A 480 4.27 2.91 11.18
C GLU A 480 5.15 3.85 12.03
N ASP A 481 5.53 4.99 11.50
CA ASP A 481 6.25 6.05 12.22
C ASP A 481 5.33 7.00 13.00
N LEU A 482 4.05 6.65 13.15
CA LEU A 482 2.96 7.42 13.77
C LEU A 482 2.42 8.57 12.91
N GLN A 483 3.02 8.88 11.77
CA GLN A 483 2.57 9.91 10.85
C GLN A 483 1.50 9.38 9.88
N ASN A 484 0.37 8.95 10.43
CA ASN A 484 -0.67 8.26 9.66
C ASN A 484 -1.43 9.16 8.65
N VAL A 485 -1.26 10.47 8.72
CA VAL A 485 -1.79 11.43 7.72
C VAL A 485 -0.63 11.93 6.88
N PRO A 486 -0.51 11.58 5.58
CA PRO A 486 0.72 11.82 4.82
C PRO A 486 0.92 13.28 4.42
N PHE A 487 1.35 14.14 5.36
CA PHE A 487 1.70 15.54 5.09
C PHE A 487 3.08 15.71 4.50
N TYR A 488 4.02 14.83 4.84
CA TYR A 488 5.44 14.99 4.52
C TYR A 488 5.71 15.35 3.05
N PRO A 489 5.12 14.70 2.05
CA PRO A 489 5.29 15.11 0.66
C PRO A 489 4.75 16.52 0.36
N LEU A 490 3.65 16.91 0.98
CA LEU A 490 2.95 18.16 0.67
C LEU A 490 3.57 19.40 1.33
N ILE A 491 4.27 19.22 2.45
CA ILE A 491 4.94 20.32 3.16
C ILE A 491 6.35 20.63 2.64
N GLN A 492 6.82 19.91 1.61
CA GLN A 492 8.11 20.22 0.98
C GLN A 492 8.03 21.57 0.28
N ASN A 493 8.96 22.46 0.63
CA ASN A 493 9.00 23.82 0.08
C ASN A 493 9.05 23.85 -1.45
N GLU A 494 9.67 22.85 -2.05
CA GLU A 494 9.85 22.69 -3.48
C GLU A 494 8.52 22.50 -4.23
N ARG A 495 7.47 22.01 -3.55
CA ARG A 495 6.12 21.84 -4.11
C ARG A 495 5.26 23.08 -4.00
N GLY A 496 5.59 23.97 -3.05
CA GLY A 496 4.87 25.23 -2.88
C GLY A 496 3.35 25.01 -2.67
N VAL A 497 2.97 24.02 -1.87
CA VAL A 497 1.55 23.74 -1.58
C VAL A 497 1.01 24.81 -0.64
N ASP A 498 -0.04 25.51 -1.05
CA ASP A 498 -0.67 26.58 -0.28
C ASP A 498 -1.75 26.10 0.67
N VAL A 499 -2.48 25.04 0.26
CA VAL A 499 -3.61 24.49 1.01
C VAL A 499 -3.55 22.97 1.01
N ILE A 500 -3.63 22.37 2.19
CA ILE A 500 -3.72 20.93 2.34
C ILE A 500 -5.09 20.60 2.94
N PHE A 501 -5.85 19.75 2.25
CA PHE A 501 -7.01 19.09 2.82
C PHE A 501 -6.60 17.72 3.34
N ALA A 502 -6.58 17.59 4.67
CA ALA A 502 -6.25 16.36 5.34
C ALA A 502 -7.52 15.55 5.64
N PHE A 503 -7.58 14.36 5.12
CA PHE A 503 -8.67 13.41 5.35
C PHE A 503 -8.18 12.35 6.33
N ASP A 504 -8.37 12.66 7.61
CA ASP A 504 -8.03 11.76 8.69
C ASP A 504 -9.11 10.70 8.86
N ASN A 505 -8.78 9.49 8.49
CA ASN A 505 -9.60 8.29 8.65
C ASN A 505 -8.90 7.29 9.57
N SER A 506 -8.06 7.76 10.50
CA SER A 506 -7.31 6.93 11.44
C SER A 506 -8.22 6.24 12.46
N ALA A 507 -7.69 5.18 13.09
CA ALA A 507 -8.40 4.41 14.10
C ALA A 507 -7.94 4.78 15.52
N ASP A 508 -7.94 6.05 15.86
CA ASP A 508 -7.40 6.59 17.11
C ASP A 508 -8.16 6.13 18.36
N THR A 509 -9.43 5.75 18.20
CA THR A 509 -10.30 5.34 19.32
C THR A 509 -10.62 3.86 19.28
N ASN A 510 -11.11 3.32 20.41
CA ASN A 510 -11.58 1.92 20.49
C ASN A 510 -12.72 1.59 19.51
N SER A 511 -13.40 2.60 18.99
CA SER A 511 -14.45 2.44 17.95
C SER A 511 -13.89 2.68 16.54
N SER A 512 -12.59 2.72 16.38
CA SER A 512 -11.89 2.96 15.12
C SER A 512 -12.28 4.26 14.41
N TRP A 513 -12.48 5.33 15.20
CA TRP A 513 -12.73 6.68 14.71
C TRP A 513 -11.55 7.60 14.98
N PRO A 514 -11.24 8.54 14.09
CA PRO A 514 -10.24 9.56 14.33
C PRO A 514 -10.68 10.50 15.46
N ASN A 515 -9.76 10.90 16.31
CA ASN A 515 -9.98 11.90 17.36
C ASN A 515 -8.98 13.06 17.31
N GLY A 516 -8.16 13.10 16.26
CA GLY A 516 -7.12 14.10 16.03
C GLY A 516 -5.75 13.71 16.58
N THR A 517 -5.60 12.53 17.20
CA THR A 517 -4.29 12.05 17.69
C THR A 517 -3.33 11.87 16.52
N SER A 518 -3.73 11.16 15.47
CA SER A 518 -2.88 10.95 14.29
C SER A 518 -2.48 12.25 13.58
N ILE A 519 -3.37 13.25 13.52
CA ILE A 519 -3.01 14.57 12.98
C ILE A 519 -2.02 15.31 13.89
N GLN A 520 -2.14 15.15 15.20
CA GLN A 520 -1.24 15.80 16.15
C GLN A 520 0.15 15.17 16.13
N GLU A 521 0.24 13.87 15.91
CA GLU A 521 1.50 13.12 15.84
C GLU A 521 2.22 13.33 14.50
N THR A 522 1.47 13.55 13.42
CA THR A 522 2.01 13.92 12.12
C THR A 522 2.51 15.36 12.10
#